data_7e90fbc391fcfbcbaa41342f2719fe6c
#
_entry.id   7e90fbc391fcfbcbaa41342f2719fe6c
#
_cell.length_a   1.000
_cell.length_b   1.000
_cell.length_c   1.000
_cell.angle_alpha   90.00
_cell.angle_beta   90.00
_cell.angle_gamma   90.00
#
_symmetry.space_group_name_H-M   'P 1'
#
loop_
_entity.id
_entity.type
_entity.pdbx_description
1 polymer ?
#
loop_
_entity_poly.entity_id
_entity_poly.type
_entity_poly.pdbx_seq_one_letter_code
_entity_poly.pdbx_strand_id
1 'polypeptide(L)'
;MKNKRLALTTYIVVFFGCVWSVSARAQQEATSQYTKQINRLSYQLGYTQTYSSVYSPFTEDILETNLQPTEEEKMVYLTFDDGPSPRTAEILDILKNENVKATFFVIKTKDEYIPYLQRAVAEGHTIGVHSASHKYKEIYASVDAYLADFTECYNYIYDNTGYERTIFRFPGGSVNNYNKATCKDIAREMTRRGFIYFDWNVESSDSGKNLSATTIYNNIINGCKDKNRAVIIMHDSIGKSSTVQALPDVIKKLKADGWQFAALTNEVRPVIFRMK
;
A
#
# COMPACT_ATOMS: atom_id res chain seq x y z
N MET A 1 -30.33 -28.97 -28.50
CA MET A 1 -29.35 -28.31 -27.64
C MET A 1 -27.96 -28.99 -27.61
N LYS A 2 -27.46 -29.53 -28.74
CA LYS A 2 -26.18 -30.27 -28.79
C LYS A 2 -25.08 -29.63 -29.67
N ASN A 3 -25.38 -28.53 -30.40
CA ASN A 3 -24.43 -28.00 -31.39
C ASN A 3 -23.65 -26.74 -30.99
N LYS A 4 -23.82 -26.22 -29.78
CA LYS A 4 -23.05 -25.01 -29.33
C LYS A 4 -21.75 -25.34 -28.58
N ARG A 5 -21.54 -26.59 -28.14
CA ARG A 5 -20.31 -26.98 -27.43
C ARG A 5 -19.17 -27.41 -28.37
N LEU A 6 -19.47 -27.78 -29.61
CA LEU A 6 -18.44 -28.22 -30.57
C LEU A 6 -17.68 -27.04 -31.22
N ALA A 7 -18.33 -25.88 -31.36
CA ALA A 7 -17.74 -24.70 -31.98
C ALA A 7 -16.63 -24.04 -31.11
N LEU A 8 -16.76 -24.12 -29.77
CA LEU A 8 -15.79 -23.52 -28.86
C LEU A 8 -14.48 -24.32 -28.79
N THR A 9 -14.57 -25.64 -28.90
CA THR A 9 -13.39 -26.52 -28.85
C THR A 9 -12.56 -26.44 -30.13
N THR A 10 -13.18 -26.21 -31.26
CA THR A 10 -12.48 -26.11 -32.55
C THR A 10 -11.71 -24.78 -32.68
N TYR A 11 -12.20 -23.69 -32.08
CA TYR A 11 -11.48 -22.40 -32.07
C TYR A 11 -10.22 -22.41 -31.20
N ILE A 12 -10.23 -23.20 -30.11
CA ILE A 12 -9.05 -23.32 -29.22
C ILE A 12 -7.94 -24.14 -29.89
N VAL A 13 -8.29 -25.17 -30.69
CA VAL A 13 -7.31 -26.03 -31.35
C VAL A 13 -6.61 -25.34 -32.54
N VAL A 14 -7.32 -24.45 -33.26
CA VAL A 14 -6.71 -23.70 -34.39
C VAL A 14 -5.74 -22.62 -33.88
N PHE A 15 -5.96 -22.06 -32.68
CA PHE A 15 -5.02 -21.11 -32.06
C PHE A 15 -3.72 -21.77 -31.58
N PHE A 16 -3.74 -23.03 -31.20
CA PHE A 16 -2.56 -23.78 -30.78
C PHE A 16 -1.65 -24.24 -31.95
N GLY A 17 -2.17 -24.30 -33.14
CA GLY A 17 -1.40 -24.75 -34.34
C GLY A 17 -0.44 -23.70 -34.90
N CYS A 18 -0.62 -22.40 -34.60
CA CYS A 18 0.24 -21.31 -35.09
C CYS A 18 1.34 -20.87 -34.12
N VAL A 19 1.47 -21.48 -32.95
CA VAL A 19 2.32 -21.00 -31.84
C VAL A 19 3.71 -21.66 -31.80
N TRP A 20 4.07 -22.48 -32.75
CA TRP A 20 5.34 -23.23 -32.75
C TRP A 20 6.61 -22.41 -33.03
N SER A 21 6.51 -21.10 -33.21
CA SER A 21 7.68 -20.22 -33.40
C SER A 21 7.88 -19.14 -32.35
N VAL A 22 7.01 -19.05 -31.33
CA VAL A 22 7.14 -18.02 -30.30
C VAL A 22 7.99 -18.56 -29.16
N SER A 23 9.07 -17.86 -28.81
CA SER A 23 9.95 -18.27 -27.70
C SER A 23 9.15 -18.36 -26.38
N ALA A 24 9.56 -19.27 -25.48
CA ALA A 24 8.94 -19.41 -24.16
C ALA A 24 8.82 -18.06 -23.41
N ARG A 25 9.78 -17.16 -23.64
CA ARG A 25 9.78 -15.79 -23.12
C ARG A 25 8.65 -14.94 -23.69
N ALA A 26 8.38 -15.00 -24.98
CA ALA A 26 7.28 -14.28 -25.61
C ALA A 26 5.91 -14.83 -25.19
N GLN A 27 5.79 -16.14 -24.95
CA GLN A 27 4.60 -16.74 -24.36
C GLN A 27 4.37 -16.27 -22.93
N GLN A 28 5.42 -16.18 -22.12
CA GLN A 28 5.35 -15.70 -20.74
C GLN A 28 4.98 -14.22 -20.69
N GLU A 29 5.53 -13.39 -21.59
CA GLU A 29 5.19 -11.98 -21.75
C GLU A 29 3.73 -11.79 -22.20
N ALA A 30 3.26 -12.56 -23.17
CA ALA A 30 1.86 -12.54 -23.64
C ALA A 30 0.88 -12.96 -22.52
N THR A 31 1.18 -14.05 -21.80
CA THR A 31 0.36 -14.51 -20.68
C THR A 31 0.32 -13.47 -19.58
N SER A 32 1.46 -12.83 -19.27
CA SER A 32 1.55 -11.72 -18.31
C SER A 32 0.68 -10.53 -18.75
N GLN A 33 0.72 -10.14 -20.03
CA GLN A 33 -0.12 -9.06 -20.54
C GLN A 33 -1.62 -9.37 -20.48
N TYR A 34 -2.02 -10.59 -20.84
CA TYR A 34 -3.42 -11.03 -20.74
C TYR A 34 -3.91 -11.06 -19.29
N THR A 35 -3.11 -11.56 -18.37
CA THR A 35 -3.43 -11.55 -16.94
C THR A 35 -3.56 -10.11 -16.43
N LYS A 36 -2.64 -9.23 -16.82
CA LYS A 36 -2.70 -7.79 -16.51
C LYS A 36 -4.00 -7.14 -17.00
N GLN A 37 -4.40 -7.44 -18.22
CA GLN A 37 -5.62 -6.88 -18.82
C GLN A 37 -6.89 -7.41 -18.16
N ILE A 38 -6.94 -8.71 -17.80
CA ILE A 38 -8.07 -9.33 -17.08
C ILE A 38 -8.19 -8.71 -15.68
N ASN A 39 -7.10 -8.57 -14.95
CA ASN A 39 -7.11 -7.99 -13.60
C ASN A 39 -7.54 -6.52 -13.63
N ARG A 40 -7.07 -5.75 -14.60
CA ARG A 40 -7.49 -4.35 -14.82
C ARG A 40 -9.00 -4.25 -15.13
N LEU A 41 -9.51 -5.11 -15.99
CA LEU A 41 -10.94 -5.17 -16.32
C LEU A 41 -11.77 -5.62 -15.10
N SER A 42 -11.31 -6.59 -14.35
CA SER A 42 -11.96 -7.06 -13.13
C SER A 42 -12.05 -5.94 -12.09
N TYR A 43 -10.97 -5.17 -11.92
CA TYR A 43 -10.94 -4.01 -11.04
C TYR A 43 -11.89 -2.90 -11.52
N GLN A 44 -11.87 -2.54 -12.80
CA GLN A 44 -12.74 -1.52 -13.39
C GLN A 44 -14.23 -1.90 -13.33
N LEU A 45 -14.55 -3.20 -13.46
CA LEU A 45 -15.91 -3.72 -13.38
C LEU A 45 -16.37 -4.01 -11.94
N GLY A 46 -15.51 -3.78 -10.93
CA GLY A 46 -15.83 -4.06 -9.54
C GLY A 46 -15.95 -5.56 -9.22
N TYR A 47 -15.46 -6.43 -10.10
CA TYR A 47 -15.34 -7.85 -9.87
C TYR A 47 -14.02 -8.16 -9.19
N THR A 48 -14.02 -8.17 -7.87
CA THR A 48 -12.95 -8.84 -7.13
C THR A 48 -13.25 -10.33 -7.14
N GLN A 49 -12.35 -11.11 -7.73
CA GLN A 49 -12.35 -12.55 -7.52
C GLN A 49 -12.21 -12.80 -6.01
N THR A 50 -13.30 -13.32 -5.44
CA THR A 50 -13.43 -14.08 -4.20
C THR A 50 -12.22 -14.11 -3.25
N TYR A 51 -11.95 -13.01 -2.57
CA TYR A 51 -11.37 -13.04 -1.23
C TYR A 51 -12.48 -12.91 -0.16
N SER A 52 -13.72 -13.24 -0.53
CA SER A 52 -14.91 -13.06 0.31
C SER A 52 -15.05 -14.06 1.45
N SER A 53 -14.11 -14.99 1.62
CA SER A 53 -14.22 -15.98 2.69
C SER A 53 -13.47 -15.64 3.97
N VAL A 54 -12.66 -14.57 3.98
CA VAL A 54 -11.85 -14.20 5.17
C VAL A 54 -12.30 -12.87 5.80
N TYR A 55 -12.88 -11.95 5.03
CA TYR A 55 -13.30 -10.66 5.55
C TYR A 55 -14.73 -10.31 5.15
N SER A 56 -15.70 -10.66 5.99
CA SER A 56 -17.05 -10.09 5.95
C SER A 56 -16.99 -8.62 6.35
N PRO A 57 -17.71 -7.71 5.65
CA PRO A 57 -17.60 -6.29 5.95
C PRO A 57 -18.20 -5.94 7.31
N PHE A 58 -17.44 -5.20 8.09
CA PHE A 58 -17.89 -4.41 9.24
C PHE A 58 -18.90 -5.09 10.21
N THR A 59 -18.38 -5.95 11.05
CA THR A 59 -18.77 -5.92 12.44
C THR A 59 -17.53 -5.49 13.23
N GLU A 60 -17.66 -4.53 14.13
CA GLU A 60 -16.60 -4.08 15.05
C GLU A 60 -15.94 -5.27 15.75
N ASP A 61 -16.66 -6.39 15.87
CA ASP A 61 -16.22 -7.63 16.51
C ASP A 61 -15.22 -8.46 15.69
N ILE A 62 -15.18 -8.37 14.36
CA ILE A 62 -14.27 -9.20 13.52
C ILE A 62 -12.85 -8.62 13.49
N LEU A 63 -12.69 -7.32 13.62
CA LEU A 63 -11.38 -6.69 13.73
C LEU A 63 -10.70 -6.98 15.09
N GLU A 64 -11.46 -7.38 16.10
CA GLU A 64 -10.93 -7.69 17.43
C GLU A 64 -10.53 -9.16 17.63
N THR A 65 -11.10 -10.13 16.90
CA THR A 65 -11.03 -11.52 17.33
C THR A 65 -10.07 -12.45 16.59
N ASN A 66 -9.60 -12.15 15.38
CA ASN A 66 -8.90 -13.17 14.56
C ASN A 66 -7.47 -12.88 14.10
N LEU A 67 -6.89 -11.74 14.45
CA LEU A 67 -5.49 -11.44 14.14
C LEU A 67 -4.76 -10.96 15.40
N GLN A 68 -4.74 -11.79 16.43
CA GLN A 68 -3.87 -11.54 17.57
C GLN A 68 -2.44 -11.92 17.15
N PRO A 69 -1.47 -10.98 17.07
CA PRO A 69 -0.10 -11.37 17.29
C PRO A 69 -0.05 -11.95 18.70
N THR A 70 0.65 -13.02 18.87
CA THR A 70 1.02 -13.48 20.21
C THR A 70 1.58 -12.29 20.97
N GLU A 71 1.03 -11.96 22.12
CA GLU A 71 1.29 -10.71 22.89
C GLU A 71 2.75 -10.51 23.32
N GLU A 72 3.67 -11.35 22.88
CA GLU A 72 5.03 -11.46 23.40
C GLU A 72 6.11 -10.76 22.56
N GLU A 73 5.87 -10.40 21.30
CA GLU A 73 6.92 -9.81 20.45
C GLU A 73 6.61 -8.37 20.04
N LYS A 74 7.58 -7.48 20.29
CA LYS A 74 7.50 -6.08 19.84
C LYS A 74 7.65 -5.99 18.33
N MET A 75 6.60 -5.60 17.62
CA MET A 75 6.59 -5.48 16.16
C MET A 75 6.44 -4.03 15.70
N VAL A 76 7.34 -3.57 14.85
CA VAL A 76 7.29 -2.22 14.27
C VAL A 76 7.18 -2.27 12.75
N TYR A 77 6.29 -1.44 12.23
CA TYR A 77 6.06 -1.20 10.82
C TYR A 77 6.43 0.25 10.50
N LEU A 78 7.55 0.42 9.79
CA LEU A 78 7.93 1.73 9.26
C LEU A 78 7.09 2.03 8.03
N THR A 79 6.42 3.16 7.98
CA THR A 79 5.60 3.56 6.84
C THR A 79 5.95 4.97 6.37
N PHE A 80 5.99 5.16 5.05
CA PHE A 80 6.36 6.41 4.40
C PHE A 80 5.25 6.81 3.42
N ASP A 81 4.77 8.05 3.53
CA ASP A 81 3.71 8.59 2.69
C ASP A 81 4.28 9.65 1.72
N ASP A 82 3.58 9.90 0.60
CA ASP A 82 3.83 10.98 -0.37
C ASP A 82 5.04 10.80 -1.32
N GLY A 83 5.69 9.64 -1.32
CA GLY A 83 6.68 9.28 -2.33
C GLY A 83 6.05 8.73 -3.62
N PRO A 84 6.88 8.34 -4.63
CA PRO A 84 8.35 8.38 -4.61
C PRO A 84 8.95 9.77 -4.85
N SER A 85 10.13 9.99 -4.29
CA SER A 85 10.93 11.19 -4.49
C SER A 85 12.44 10.85 -4.35
N PRO A 86 13.37 11.79 -4.51
CA PRO A 86 14.78 11.55 -4.19
C PRO A 86 15.02 11.08 -2.74
N ARG A 87 14.12 11.45 -1.80
CA ARG A 87 14.20 10.96 -0.41
C ARG A 87 13.90 9.48 -0.32
N THR A 88 13.01 8.96 -1.17
CA THR A 88 12.73 7.53 -1.27
C THR A 88 14.00 6.73 -1.56
N ALA A 89 14.84 7.19 -2.49
CA ALA A 89 16.10 6.53 -2.80
C ALA A 89 17.04 6.45 -1.59
N GLU A 90 17.19 7.56 -0.84
CA GLU A 90 18.01 7.63 0.35
C GLU A 90 17.48 6.74 1.48
N ILE A 91 16.17 6.69 1.65
CA ILE A 91 15.49 5.81 2.61
C ILE A 91 15.72 4.34 2.24
N LEU A 92 15.60 3.98 0.96
CA LEU A 92 15.85 2.61 0.49
C LEU A 92 17.30 2.18 0.76
N ASP A 93 18.30 3.08 0.60
CA ASP A 93 19.69 2.79 0.95
C ASP A 93 19.85 2.48 2.43
N ILE A 94 19.22 3.26 3.31
CA ILE A 94 19.23 3.03 4.76
C ILE A 94 18.56 1.70 5.12
N LEU A 95 17.36 1.45 4.60
CA LEU A 95 16.59 0.23 4.86
C LEU A 95 17.36 -1.02 4.42
N LYS A 96 18.04 -0.95 3.27
CA LYS A 96 18.89 -2.03 2.75
C LYS A 96 20.09 -2.28 3.66
N ASN A 97 20.81 -1.24 4.06
CA ASN A 97 21.97 -1.33 4.93
C ASN A 97 21.58 -1.89 6.31
N GLU A 98 20.41 -1.55 6.79
CA GLU A 98 19.88 -2.02 8.07
C GLU A 98 19.15 -3.37 7.96
N ASN A 99 18.99 -3.95 6.77
CA ASN A 99 18.22 -5.17 6.51
C ASN A 99 16.78 -5.08 7.08
N VAL A 100 16.08 -3.98 6.81
CA VAL A 100 14.72 -3.70 7.28
C VAL A 100 13.79 -3.55 6.10
N LYS A 101 12.58 -4.11 6.20
CA LYS A 101 11.50 -3.89 5.25
C LYS A 101 10.52 -2.84 5.78
N ALA A 102 9.95 -2.07 4.87
CA ALA A 102 9.02 -0.97 5.16
C ALA A 102 7.84 -0.96 4.18
N THR A 103 6.90 -0.06 4.41
CA THR A 103 5.75 0.16 3.54
C THR A 103 5.76 1.59 3.04
N PHE A 104 5.53 1.78 1.74
CA PHE A 104 5.42 3.08 1.09
C PHE A 104 4.01 3.28 0.57
N PHE A 105 3.29 4.29 1.08
CA PHE A 105 2.00 4.71 0.57
C PHE A 105 2.21 5.81 -0.46
N VAL A 106 2.06 5.43 -1.72
CA VAL A 106 2.56 6.15 -2.88
C VAL A 106 1.52 7.12 -3.43
N ILE A 107 1.97 8.30 -3.84
CA ILE A 107 1.19 9.20 -4.70
C ILE A 107 1.71 9.13 -6.15
N LYS A 108 0.89 9.56 -7.11
CA LYS A 108 1.36 9.72 -8.48
C LYS A 108 2.31 10.91 -8.55
N THR A 109 3.56 10.65 -8.86
CA THR A 109 4.63 11.67 -8.95
C THR A 109 5.19 11.76 -10.36
N LYS A 110 6.30 12.49 -10.52
CA LYS A 110 6.97 12.64 -11.80
C LYS A 110 7.58 11.32 -12.27
N ASP A 111 7.60 11.09 -13.56
CA ASP A 111 8.13 9.87 -14.17
C ASP A 111 9.62 9.64 -13.84
N GLU A 112 10.39 10.70 -13.60
CA GLU A 112 11.79 10.61 -13.17
C GLU A 112 11.99 9.85 -11.85
N TYR A 113 10.92 9.69 -11.03
CA TYR A 113 10.98 8.97 -9.75
C TYR A 113 10.45 7.53 -9.83
N ILE A 114 9.92 7.11 -10.98
CA ILE A 114 9.48 5.73 -11.21
C ILE A 114 10.57 4.70 -10.87
N PRO A 115 11.86 4.91 -11.21
CA PRO A 115 12.91 3.97 -10.84
C PRO A 115 13.02 3.71 -9.33
N TYR A 116 12.69 4.68 -8.47
CA TYR A 116 12.70 4.48 -7.01
C TYR A 116 11.52 3.62 -6.55
N LEU A 117 10.35 3.77 -7.18
CA LEU A 117 9.20 2.91 -6.94
C LEU A 117 9.49 1.46 -7.36
N GLN A 118 10.06 1.27 -8.55
CA GLN A 118 10.48 -0.04 -9.05
C GLN A 118 11.51 -0.70 -8.14
N ARG A 119 12.48 0.10 -7.64
CA ARG A 119 13.49 -0.35 -6.69
C ARG A 119 12.86 -0.79 -5.36
N ALA A 120 11.90 -0.02 -4.82
CA ALA A 120 11.21 -0.39 -3.59
C ALA A 120 10.52 -1.76 -3.70
N VAL A 121 9.86 -2.02 -4.84
CA VAL A 121 9.26 -3.33 -5.12
C VAL A 121 10.32 -4.42 -5.24
N ALA A 122 11.39 -4.19 -6.01
CA ALA A 122 12.46 -5.16 -6.23
C ALA A 122 13.21 -5.52 -4.94
N GLU A 123 13.33 -4.59 -4.00
CA GLU A 123 13.94 -4.80 -2.70
C GLU A 123 12.97 -5.42 -1.68
N GLY A 124 11.74 -5.74 -2.07
CA GLY A 124 10.76 -6.47 -1.24
C GLY A 124 10.07 -5.61 -0.19
N HIS A 125 9.95 -4.31 -0.42
CA HIS A 125 9.09 -3.42 0.37
C HIS A 125 7.64 -3.54 -0.09
N THR A 126 6.71 -3.21 0.79
CA THR A 126 5.30 -3.16 0.44
C THR A 126 4.95 -1.78 -0.13
N ILE A 127 4.22 -1.78 -1.22
CA ILE A 127 3.65 -0.57 -1.80
C ILE A 127 2.15 -0.54 -1.53
N GLY A 128 1.65 0.54 -0.96
CA GLY A 128 0.23 0.82 -0.79
C GLY A 128 -0.18 2.04 -1.62
N VAL A 129 -1.48 2.15 -1.91
CA VAL A 129 -2.02 3.31 -2.60
C VAL A 129 -2.27 4.43 -1.60
N HIS A 130 -1.85 5.66 -1.94
CA HIS A 130 -2.18 6.83 -1.14
C HIS A 130 -3.17 7.74 -1.88
N SER A 131 -2.77 8.33 -2.99
CA SER A 131 -3.60 9.21 -3.82
C SER A 131 -2.91 9.49 -5.16
N ALA A 132 -3.63 9.87 -6.18
CA ALA A 132 -3.02 10.42 -7.37
C ALA A 132 -2.71 11.91 -7.20
N SER A 133 -3.67 12.69 -6.74
CA SER A 133 -3.59 14.15 -6.68
C SER A 133 -3.20 14.73 -5.33
N HIS A 134 -3.46 14.00 -4.25
CA HIS A 134 -3.32 14.43 -2.85
C HIS A 134 -4.09 15.73 -2.51
N LYS A 135 -5.15 16.05 -3.26
CA LYS A 135 -5.95 17.25 -3.09
C LYS A 135 -7.19 16.98 -2.24
N TYR A 136 -7.07 17.14 -0.92
CA TYR A 136 -8.08 16.78 0.07
C TYR A 136 -9.51 17.22 -0.29
N LYS A 137 -9.71 18.46 -0.72
CA LYS A 137 -11.05 18.98 -1.06
C LYS A 137 -11.66 18.30 -2.27
N GLU A 138 -10.83 17.88 -3.22
CA GLU A 138 -11.27 17.20 -4.45
C GLU A 138 -11.54 15.72 -4.14
N ILE A 139 -10.59 15.01 -3.56
CA ILE A 139 -10.71 13.57 -3.32
C ILE A 139 -11.81 13.21 -2.32
N TYR A 140 -12.09 14.06 -1.35
CA TYR A 140 -13.13 13.82 -0.33
C TYR A 140 -14.48 14.47 -0.65
N ALA A 141 -14.66 15.02 -1.84
CA ALA A 141 -15.93 15.62 -2.26
C ALA A 141 -17.06 14.57 -2.37
N SER A 142 -16.74 13.35 -2.75
CA SER A 142 -17.67 12.21 -2.83
C SER A 142 -16.91 10.89 -2.83
N VAL A 143 -17.63 9.77 -2.67
CA VAL A 143 -17.08 8.42 -2.84
C VAL A 143 -16.51 8.24 -4.25
N ASP A 144 -17.24 8.67 -5.27
CA ASP A 144 -16.82 8.55 -6.68
C ASP A 144 -15.55 9.36 -6.97
N ALA A 145 -15.43 10.58 -6.41
CA ALA A 145 -14.21 11.39 -6.54
C ALA A 145 -13.00 10.69 -5.90
N TYR A 146 -13.19 10.10 -4.72
CA TYR A 146 -12.14 9.32 -4.07
C TYR A 146 -11.72 8.11 -4.89
N LEU A 147 -12.70 7.36 -5.41
CA LEU A 147 -12.44 6.17 -6.22
C LEU A 147 -11.72 6.51 -7.53
N ALA A 148 -12.05 7.63 -8.15
CA ALA A 148 -11.38 8.09 -9.38
C ALA A 148 -9.89 8.38 -9.12
N ASP A 149 -9.58 9.17 -8.09
CA ASP A 149 -8.21 9.51 -7.67
C ASP A 149 -7.43 8.26 -7.24
N PHE A 150 -8.05 7.40 -6.45
CA PHE A 150 -7.47 6.14 -6.02
C PHE A 150 -7.12 5.24 -7.21
N THR A 151 -8.06 5.10 -8.17
CA THR A 151 -7.87 4.27 -9.37
C THR A 151 -6.72 4.79 -10.23
N GLU A 152 -6.59 6.09 -10.36
CA GLU A 152 -5.48 6.71 -11.10
C GLU A 152 -4.12 6.35 -10.45
N CYS A 153 -4.02 6.46 -9.13
CA CYS A 153 -2.80 6.09 -8.40
C CYS A 153 -2.52 4.58 -8.47
N TYR A 154 -3.55 3.76 -8.29
CA TYR A 154 -3.43 2.30 -8.42
C TYR A 154 -2.88 1.90 -9.80
N ASN A 155 -3.45 2.46 -10.87
CA ASN A 155 -2.97 2.21 -12.24
C ASN A 155 -1.53 2.70 -12.43
N TYR A 156 -1.17 3.87 -11.89
CA TYR A 156 0.19 4.38 -11.93
C TYR A 156 1.19 3.39 -11.30
N ILE A 157 0.87 2.85 -10.12
CA ILE A 157 1.73 1.84 -9.47
C ILE A 157 1.81 0.58 -10.32
N TYR A 158 0.67 0.07 -10.76
CA TYR A 158 0.57 -1.19 -11.48
C TYR A 158 1.26 -1.13 -12.86
N ASP A 159 1.00 -0.07 -13.64
CA ASP A 159 1.57 0.09 -14.98
C ASP A 159 3.11 0.20 -14.95
N ASN A 160 3.68 0.73 -13.87
CA ASN A 160 5.12 0.92 -13.73
C ASN A 160 5.85 -0.23 -13.02
N THR A 161 5.16 -1.06 -12.27
CA THR A 161 5.81 -2.08 -11.43
C THR A 161 5.24 -3.49 -11.61
N GLY A 162 4.02 -3.63 -12.11
CA GLY A 162 3.28 -4.89 -12.08
C GLY A 162 2.88 -5.33 -10.67
N TYR A 163 3.03 -4.45 -9.66
CA TYR A 163 2.78 -4.78 -8.26
C TYR A 163 1.29 -4.70 -7.92
N GLU A 164 0.74 -5.79 -7.42
CA GLU A 164 -0.65 -5.89 -6.98
C GLU A 164 -0.70 -6.06 -5.47
N ARG A 165 -1.22 -5.08 -4.76
CA ARG A 165 -1.52 -5.18 -3.33
C ARG A 165 -2.81 -4.45 -3.01
N THR A 166 -3.47 -4.92 -1.96
CA THR A 166 -4.79 -4.45 -1.54
C THR A 166 -4.73 -3.60 -0.29
N ILE A 167 -3.60 -2.91 -0.05
CA ILE A 167 -3.50 -1.99 1.07
C ILE A 167 -3.42 -0.54 0.62
N PHE A 168 -3.98 0.35 1.44
CA PHE A 168 -3.96 1.78 1.18
C PHE A 168 -3.96 2.60 2.47
N ARG A 169 -3.69 3.88 2.34
CA ARG A 169 -3.83 4.85 3.42
C ARG A 169 -4.57 6.07 2.91
N PHE A 170 -5.53 6.53 3.68
CA PHE A 170 -6.24 7.77 3.42
C PHE A 170 -5.29 8.97 3.52
N PRO A 171 -5.25 9.90 2.55
CA PRO A 171 -4.57 11.18 2.72
C PRO A 171 -5.02 11.92 3.98
N GLY A 172 -4.07 12.13 4.92
CA GLY A 172 -4.35 12.74 6.22
C GLY A 172 -5.09 11.83 7.21
N GLY A 173 -5.11 10.52 6.97
CA GLY A 173 -5.75 9.51 7.81
C GLY A 173 -7.24 9.33 7.53
N SER A 174 -7.78 8.21 8.02
CA SER A 174 -9.18 7.84 7.80
C SER A 174 -10.19 8.78 8.47
N VAL A 175 -9.73 9.62 9.41
CA VAL A 175 -10.54 10.65 10.09
C VAL A 175 -9.79 11.97 10.07
N ASN A 176 -10.21 12.90 9.24
CA ASN A 176 -9.66 14.26 9.16
C ASN A 176 -10.74 15.30 8.91
N ASN A 177 -10.37 16.58 8.83
CA ASN A 177 -11.36 17.66 8.68
C ASN A 177 -12.06 17.69 7.32
N TYR A 178 -11.51 17.03 6.30
CA TYR A 178 -12.04 17.04 4.93
C TYR A 178 -12.95 15.86 4.64
N ASN A 179 -12.77 14.72 5.33
CA ASN A 179 -13.48 13.49 5.01
C ASN A 179 -14.59 13.11 6.01
N LYS A 180 -14.92 13.96 6.97
CA LYS A 180 -15.94 13.68 8.01
C LYS A 180 -17.28 13.19 7.46
N ALA A 181 -17.70 13.73 6.31
CA ALA A 181 -18.98 13.36 5.70
C ALA A 181 -18.91 12.09 4.86
N THR A 182 -17.72 11.69 4.37
CA THR A 182 -17.56 10.64 3.37
C THR A 182 -16.71 9.45 3.84
N CYS A 183 -15.97 9.60 4.96
CA CYS A 183 -14.99 8.60 5.37
C CYS A 183 -15.57 7.19 5.56
N LYS A 184 -16.75 7.08 6.18
CA LYS A 184 -17.42 5.78 6.41
C LYS A 184 -17.83 5.11 5.11
N ASP A 185 -18.39 5.89 4.18
CA ASP A 185 -18.87 5.36 2.90
C ASP A 185 -17.69 4.98 2.00
N ILE A 186 -16.61 5.77 2.00
CA ILE A 186 -15.36 5.43 1.31
C ILE A 186 -14.77 4.16 1.91
N ALA A 187 -14.63 4.08 3.24
CA ALA A 187 -14.07 2.91 3.89
C ALA A 187 -14.88 1.64 3.58
N ARG A 188 -16.22 1.74 3.62
CA ARG A 188 -17.12 0.63 3.28
C ARG A 188 -16.92 0.17 1.83
N GLU A 189 -16.90 1.10 0.88
CA GLU A 189 -16.75 0.78 -0.53
C GLU A 189 -15.36 0.20 -0.85
N MET A 190 -14.30 0.74 -0.24
CA MET A 190 -12.95 0.22 -0.41
C MET A 190 -12.81 -1.20 0.18
N THR A 191 -13.38 -1.44 1.36
CA THR A 191 -13.42 -2.79 1.97
C THR A 191 -14.22 -3.76 1.11
N ARG A 192 -15.38 -3.33 0.57
CA ARG A 192 -16.17 -4.13 -0.37
C ARG A 192 -15.37 -4.56 -1.60
N ARG A 193 -14.42 -3.73 -2.04
CA ARG A 193 -13.50 -4.01 -3.15
C ARG A 193 -12.29 -4.85 -2.73
N GLY A 194 -12.19 -5.26 -1.45
CA GLY A 194 -11.10 -6.07 -0.94
C GLY A 194 -9.85 -5.28 -0.53
N PHE A 195 -9.96 -3.96 -0.39
CA PHE A 195 -8.86 -3.13 0.08
C PHE A 195 -8.88 -2.96 1.60
N ILE A 196 -7.70 -2.95 2.23
CA ILE A 196 -7.50 -2.73 3.66
C ILE A 196 -6.73 -1.42 3.85
N TYR A 197 -7.26 -0.53 4.71
CA TYR A 197 -6.55 0.70 5.02
C TYR A 197 -5.84 0.65 6.36
N PHE A 198 -4.76 1.41 6.43
CA PHE A 198 -3.93 1.55 7.63
C PHE A 198 -3.79 3.01 8.00
N ASP A 199 -4.24 3.37 9.20
CA ASP A 199 -3.79 4.57 9.88
C ASP A 199 -2.46 4.26 10.62
N TRP A 200 -2.18 4.96 11.69
CA TRP A 200 -0.96 4.81 12.48
C TRP A 200 -1.26 4.96 13.98
N ASN A 201 -0.35 4.52 14.82
CA ASN A 201 -0.43 4.73 16.25
C ASN A 201 0.86 5.34 16.84
N VAL A 202 1.82 5.68 15.98
CA VAL A 202 3.03 6.42 16.31
C VAL A 202 3.27 7.48 15.25
N GLU A 203 3.39 8.75 15.68
CA GLU A 203 3.64 9.89 14.81
C GLU A 203 5.08 10.35 14.92
N SER A 204 5.75 10.49 13.77
CA SER A 204 7.02 11.21 13.67
C SER A 204 6.84 12.73 13.78
N SER A 205 5.63 13.22 13.45
CA SER A 205 5.26 14.63 13.26
C SER A 205 6.04 15.35 12.15
N ASP A 206 6.67 14.60 11.24
CA ASP A 206 7.47 15.14 10.13
C ASP A 206 6.63 15.78 9.02
N SER A 207 5.30 15.63 9.05
CA SER A 207 4.37 16.36 8.16
C SER A 207 4.49 17.89 8.33
N GLY A 208 4.86 18.34 9.54
CA GLY A 208 5.12 19.75 9.85
C GLY A 208 6.34 20.30 9.11
N LYS A 209 6.47 21.64 9.11
CA LYS A 209 7.63 22.34 8.52
C LYS A 209 8.81 22.36 9.51
N ASN A 210 10.01 22.08 9.01
CA ASN A 210 11.28 22.35 9.71
C ASN A 210 11.50 21.62 11.04
N LEU A 211 10.99 20.40 11.21
CA LEU A 211 11.39 19.60 12.37
C LEU A 211 12.83 19.09 12.20
N SER A 212 13.58 19.12 13.30
CA SER A 212 14.92 18.55 13.33
C SER A 212 14.86 17.00 13.33
N ALA A 213 15.93 16.36 12.85
CA ALA A 213 16.07 14.91 12.93
C ALA A 213 15.93 14.39 14.38
N THR A 214 16.49 15.13 15.35
CA THR A 214 16.39 14.82 16.78
C THR A 214 14.94 14.85 17.27
N THR A 215 14.13 15.81 16.82
CA THR A 215 12.73 15.91 17.21
C THR A 215 11.95 14.71 16.65
N ILE A 216 12.15 14.38 15.36
CA ILE A 216 11.53 13.21 14.70
C ILE A 216 11.90 11.92 15.45
N TYR A 217 13.19 11.72 15.73
CA TYR A 217 13.67 10.59 16.52
C TYR A 217 12.96 10.49 17.87
N ASN A 218 12.93 11.58 18.64
CA ASN A 218 12.30 11.59 19.97
C ASN A 218 10.81 11.30 19.90
N ASN A 219 10.09 11.84 18.91
CA ASN A 219 8.65 11.60 18.71
C ASN A 219 8.39 10.09 18.48
N ILE A 220 9.18 9.48 17.60
CA ILE A 220 9.04 8.06 17.28
C ILE A 220 9.35 7.20 18.51
N ILE A 221 10.51 7.41 19.15
CA ILE A 221 10.92 6.57 20.29
C ILE A 221 9.96 6.73 21.47
N ASN A 222 9.51 7.96 21.77
CA ASN A 222 8.52 8.19 22.80
C ASN A 222 7.15 7.60 22.43
N GLY A 223 6.76 7.68 21.16
CA GLY A 223 5.52 7.11 20.67
C GLY A 223 5.48 5.57 20.72
N CYS A 224 6.64 4.91 20.70
CA CYS A 224 6.75 3.45 20.82
C CYS A 224 6.72 2.96 22.28
N LYS A 225 6.91 3.83 23.28
CA LYS A 225 6.84 3.43 24.68
C LYS A 225 5.47 2.80 24.98
N ASP A 226 5.49 1.77 25.81
CA ASP A 226 4.26 1.07 26.27
C ASP A 226 3.44 0.44 25.13
N LYS A 227 4.07 0.16 23.98
CA LYS A 227 3.45 -0.54 22.87
C LYS A 227 4.21 -1.81 22.53
N ASN A 228 3.48 -2.85 22.14
CA ASN A 228 4.03 -4.07 21.53
C ASN A 228 3.89 -4.07 20.02
N ARG A 229 3.06 -3.18 19.45
CA ARG A 229 2.89 -2.99 18.01
C ARG A 229 2.88 -1.51 17.66
N ALA A 230 3.77 -1.10 16.78
CA ALA A 230 3.89 0.26 16.31
C ALA A 230 3.77 0.35 14.78
N VAL A 231 2.78 1.08 14.28
CA VAL A 231 2.71 1.54 12.89
C VAL A 231 3.10 3.01 12.90
N ILE A 232 4.30 3.29 12.39
CA ILE A 232 4.93 4.61 12.44
C ILE A 232 4.68 5.34 11.13
N ILE A 233 4.04 6.51 11.18
CA ILE A 233 3.94 7.39 10.01
C ILE A 233 5.15 8.31 9.90
N MET A 234 5.72 8.32 8.72
CA MET A 234 6.75 9.24 8.23
C MET A 234 6.41 9.61 6.79
N HIS A 235 7.16 10.55 6.21
CA HIS A 235 6.96 10.95 4.82
C HIS A 235 8.31 10.91 4.06
N ASP A 236 8.24 10.56 2.77
CA ASP A 236 9.39 10.51 1.87
C ASP A 236 9.30 11.49 0.69
N SER A 237 8.44 12.51 0.80
CA SER A 237 8.40 13.60 -0.17
C SER A 237 9.67 14.47 -0.14
N ILE A 238 9.89 15.28 -1.17
CA ILE A 238 11.14 16.01 -1.44
C ILE A 238 11.69 16.79 -0.22
N GLY A 239 10.82 17.40 0.57
CA GLY A 239 11.21 18.23 1.72
C GLY A 239 11.61 17.47 2.99
N LYS A 240 11.68 16.14 2.99
CA LYS A 240 11.79 15.28 4.19
C LYS A 240 13.24 14.83 4.49
N SER A 241 14.22 15.70 4.30
CA SER A 241 15.62 15.37 4.61
C SER A 241 15.88 15.06 6.08
N SER A 242 15.14 15.70 7.00
CA SER A 242 15.26 15.43 8.45
C SER A 242 14.76 14.02 8.80
N THR A 243 13.76 13.51 8.10
CA THR A 243 13.27 12.12 8.23
C THR A 243 14.37 11.14 7.82
N VAL A 244 15.01 11.38 6.67
CA VAL A 244 16.16 10.57 6.21
C VAL A 244 17.28 10.58 7.26
N GLN A 245 17.62 11.74 7.81
CA GLN A 245 18.68 11.88 8.82
C GLN A 245 18.35 11.17 10.14
N ALA A 246 17.08 11.15 10.55
CA ALA A 246 16.66 10.49 11.79
C ALA A 246 16.60 8.96 11.68
N LEU A 247 16.31 8.44 10.49
CA LEU A 247 15.94 7.05 10.27
C LEU A 247 16.99 6.03 10.76
N PRO A 248 18.30 6.19 10.52
CA PRO A 248 19.30 5.23 10.99
C PRO A 248 19.29 5.06 12.52
N ASP A 249 19.23 6.20 13.24
CA ASP A 249 19.24 6.16 14.71
C ASP A 249 17.92 5.60 15.27
N VAL A 250 16.79 5.89 14.63
CA VAL A 250 15.48 5.27 14.95
C VAL A 250 15.55 3.75 14.82
N ILE A 251 16.03 3.23 13.70
CA ILE A 251 16.13 1.79 13.45
C ILE A 251 17.07 1.15 14.48
N LYS A 252 18.24 1.72 14.68
CA LYS A 252 19.23 1.23 15.63
C LYS A 252 18.67 1.16 17.06
N LYS A 253 17.98 2.21 17.50
CA LYS A 253 17.39 2.27 18.85
C LYS A 253 16.27 1.23 19.01
N LEU A 254 15.37 1.13 18.04
CA LEU A 254 14.28 0.16 18.10
C LEU A 254 14.80 -1.28 18.10
N LYS A 255 15.83 -1.59 17.28
CA LYS A 255 16.49 -2.91 17.34
C LYS A 255 17.09 -3.19 18.72
N ALA A 256 17.77 -2.21 19.32
CA ALA A 256 18.35 -2.34 20.65
C ALA A 256 17.27 -2.52 21.74
N ASP A 257 16.07 -2.00 21.54
CA ASP A 257 14.92 -2.17 22.43
C ASP A 257 14.12 -3.47 22.17
N GLY A 258 14.61 -4.34 21.28
CA GLY A 258 14.05 -5.65 20.98
C GLY A 258 12.87 -5.63 19.98
N TRP A 259 12.71 -4.56 19.22
CA TRP A 259 11.68 -4.50 18.19
C TRP A 259 12.07 -5.29 16.94
N GLN A 260 11.14 -6.09 16.43
CA GLN A 260 11.20 -6.73 15.12
C GLN A 260 10.57 -5.82 14.07
N PHE A 261 11.10 -5.87 12.84
CA PHE A 261 10.66 -5.02 11.75
C PHE A 261 9.98 -5.84 10.66
N ALA A 262 8.82 -5.38 10.21
CA ALA A 262 8.14 -5.94 9.05
C ALA A 262 7.50 -4.85 8.19
N ALA A 263 7.16 -5.18 6.94
CA ALA A 263 6.29 -4.40 6.11
C ALA A 263 4.82 -4.78 6.37
N LEU A 264 3.90 -3.83 6.18
CA LEU A 264 2.45 -4.09 6.26
C LEU A 264 2.02 -5.00 5.11
N THR A 265 1.12 -5.93 5.40
CA THR A 265 0.46 -6.79 4.44
C THR A 265 -1.04 -6.83 4.73
N ASN A 266 -1.82 -7.43 3.85
CA ASN A 266 -3.25 -7.67 4.08
C ASN A 266 -3.54 -8.68 5.21
N GLU A 267 -2.52 -9.34 5.74
CA GLU A 267 -2.62 -10.26 6.89
C GLU A 267 -2.38 -9.55 8.23
N VAL A 268 -1.81 -8.34 8.18
CA VAL A 268 -1.55 -7.55 9.40
C VAL A 268 -2.84 -6.88 9.84
N ARG A 269 -3.21 -7.05 11.11
CA ARG A 269 -4.36 -6.33 11.68
C ARG A 269 -4.15 -4.83 11.52
N PRO A 270 -5.07 -4.08 10.86
CA PRO A 270 -4.89 -2.66 10.65
C PRO A 270 -5.02 -1.87 11.96
N VAL A 271 -4.24 -0.80 12.05
CA VAL A 271 -4.49 0.30 12.97
C VAL A 271 -5.45 1.25 12.26
N ILE A 272 -6.58 1.55 12.85
CA ILE A 272 -7.60 2.44 12.29
C ILE A 272 -8.04 3.48 13.31
N PHE A 273 -8.31 4.70 12.86
CA PHE A 273 -8.90 5.75 13.70
C PHE A 273 -10.38 5.51 13.89
N ARG A 274 -10.86 5.82 15.09
CA ARG A 274 -12.28 5.66 15.40
C ARG A 274 -13.12 6.66 14.61
N MET A 275 -13.88 6.19 13.66
CA MET A 275 -14.86 6.97 12.91
C MET A 275 -16.11 7.18 13.79
N LYS A 276 -16.42 8.44 14.14
CA LYS A 276 -17.62 8.80 14.92
C LYS A 276 -18.89 8.75 14.08
#